data_2d685c42f2a2e19fc2172c6412f2789e
#
_entry.id   2d685c42f2a2e19fc2172c6412f2789e
#
_cell.length_a   1.000
_cell.length_b   1.000
_cell.length_c   1.000
_cell.angle_alpha   90.00
_cell.angle_beta   90.00
_cell.angle_gamma   90.00
#
_symmetry.space_group_name_H-M   'P 1'
#
loop_
_entity.id
_entity.type
_entity.pdbx_description
1 polymer ?
#
loop_
_entity_poly.entity_id
_entity_poly.type
_entity_poly.pdbx_seq_one_letter_code
_entity_poly.pdbx_strand_id
1 'polypeptide(L)'
;MDANKKLTRLLERDSNCQAIGTISAVQRRKDRNHLERRQQQRAISNEMIKVALLYGKKGFSRGATVFTLNDRILAKTPYAKFIDLLRGLRVVCLDGPPDPKILTAYWHEATKRRGHKVKVYH
;
A
#
# COMPACT_ATOMS: atom_id res chain seq x y z
N MET A 1 -16.03 10.36 10.53
CA MET A 1 -15.41 9.03 10.45
C MET A 1 -14.04 9.17 9.82
N ASP A 2 -13.01 8.60 10.41
CA ASP A 2 -11.68 8.71 9.86
C ASP A 2 -11.48 7.88 8.58
N ALA A 3 -10.39 8.16 7.85
CA ALA A 3 -10.11 7.51 6.58
C ALA A 3 -9.88 6.00 6.73
N ASN A 4 -9.24 5.57 7.82
CA ASN A 4 -8.98 4.14 8.04
C ASN A 4 -10.25 3.34 8.22
N LYS A 5 -11.23 3.87 8.92
CA LYS A 5 -12.53 3.21 9.08
C LYS A 5 -13.25 3.09 7.76
N LYS A 6 -13.19 4.13 6.92
CA LYS A 6 -13.79 4.10 5.59
C LYS A 6 -13.11 3.07 4.70
N LEU A 7 -11.77 3.00 4.75
CA LEU A 7 -11.00 1.99 4.02
C LEU A 7 -11.37 0.57 4.47
N THR A 8 -11.49 0.36 5.78
CA THR A 8 -11.88 -0.94 6.33
C THR A 8 -13.22 -1.40 5.76
N ARG A 9 -14.20 -0.50 5.71
CA ARG A 9 -15.52 -0.81 5.18
C ARG A 9 -15.48 -1.17 3.70
N LEU A 10 -14.69 -0.44 2.90
CA LEU A 10 -14.53 -0.75 1.49
C LEU A 10 -13.85 -2.09 1.28
N LEU A 11 -12.82 -2.38 2.08
CA LEU A 11 -12.11 -3.66 2.00
C LEU A 11 -13.02 -4.84 2.34
N GLU A 12 -13.88 -4.68 3.33
CA GLU A 12 -14.84 -5.71 3.71
C GLU A 12 -15.82 -6.05 2.58
N ARG A 13 -16.15 -5.07 1.74
CA ARG A 13 -17.05 -5.23 0.60
C ARG A 13 -16.32 -5.63 -0.68
N ASP A 14 -15.00 -5.55 -0.68
CA ASP A 14 -14.20 -5.84 -1.86
C ASP A 14 -13.96 -7.34 -1.96
N SER A 15 -14.55 -7.97 -2.96
CA SER A 15 -14.41 -9.41 -3.17
C SER A 15 -12.97 -9.82 -3.44
N ASN A 16 -12.16 -8.93 -4.01
CA ASN A 16 -10.75 -9.22 -4.26
C ASN A 16 -9.94 -9.34 -2.96
N CYS A 17 -10.43 -8.78 -1.87
CA CYS A 17 -9.76 -8.88 -0.57
C CYS A 17 -9.60 -10.34 -0.12
N GLN A 18 -10.46 -11.23 -0.58
CA GLN A 18 -10.38 -12.66 -0.26
C GLN A 18 -9.15 -13.33 -0.88
N ALA A 19 -8.56 -12.72 -1.90
CA ALA A 19 -7.35 -13.24 -2.53
C ALA A 19 -6.10 -13.05 -1.65
N ILE A 20 -6.21 -12.21 -0.62
CA ILE A 20 -5.11 -12.00 0.35
C ILE A 20 -5.44 -12.77 1.62
N GLY A 21 -4.60 -13.74 1.96
CA GLY A 21 -4.70 -14.48 3.21
C GLY A 21 -4.03 -13.73 4.35
N THR A 22 -3.16 -14.41 5.07
CA THR A 22 -2.45 -13.82 6.20
C THR A 22 -1.30 -12.93 5.73
N ILE A 23 -1.31 -11.67 6.15
CA ILE A 23 -0.20 -10.75 5.92
C ILE A 23 0.77 -10.88 7.09
N SER A 24 2.04 -11.12 6.80
CA SER A 24 3.05 -11.20 7.84
C SER A 24 4.22 -10.28 7.52
N ALA A 25 4.92 -9.83 8.55
CA ALA A 25 6.12 -9.02 8.40
C ALA A 25 7.35 -9.93 8.46
N VAL A 26 8.35 -9.62 7.63
CA VAL A 26 9.65 -10.27 7.72
C VAL A 26 10.34 -9.72 8.96
N GLN A 27 10.69 -10.62 9.88
CA GLN A 27 11.38 -10.23 11.11
C GLN A 27 12.87 -10.03 10.84
N ARG A 28 13.40 -8.93 11.36
CA ARG A 28 14.84 -8.69 11.34
C ARG A 28 15.43 -9.05 12.69
N ARG A 29 16.65 -9.63 12.67
CA ARG A 29 17.32 -10.09 13.90
C ARG A 29 17.39 -9.05 15.00
N LYS A 30 17.59 -7.78 14.66
CA LYS A 30 17.79 -6.70 15.63
C LYS A 30 16.52 -5.93 15.96
N ASP A 31 15.44 -6.16 15.25
CA ASP A 31 14.23 -5.36 15.43
C ASP A 31 12.99 -6.15 14.99
N ARG A 32 12.32 -6.75 15.98
CA ARG A 32 11.12 -7.56 15.73
C ARG A 32 9.94 -6.73 15.24
N ASN A 33 9.91 -5.44 15.56
CA ASN A 33 8.78 -4.57 15.26
C ASN A 33 9.13 -3.53 14.18
N HIS A 34 10.12 -3.84 13.33
CA HIS A 34 10.60 -2.90 12.32
C HIS A 34 9.48 -2.38 11.42
N LEU A 35 8.65 -3.27 10.87
CA LEU A 35 7.56 -2.87 9.99
C LEU A 35 6.55 -1.99 10.73
N GLU A 36 6.11 -2.42 11.92
CA GLU A 36 5.13 -1.66 12.70
C GLU A 36 5.62 -0.27 13.03
N ARG A 37 6.87 -0.14 13.47
CA ARG A 37 7.44 1.17 13.77
C ARG A 37 7.52 2.07 12.54
N ARG A 38 7.92 1.50 11.41
CA ARG A 38 7.99 2.27 10.15
C ARG A 38 6.61 2.68 9.67
N GLN A 39 5.61 1.80 9.83
CA GLN A 39 4.22 2.15 9.51
C GLN A 39 3.74 3.33 10.35
N GLN A 40 3.99 3.32 11.65
CA GLN A 40 3.61 4.40 12.55
C GLN A 40 4.30 5.71 12.20
N GLN A 41 5.61 5.67 11.95
CA GLN A 41 6.39 6.85 11.59
C GLN A 41 5.94 7.46 10.26
N ARG A 42 5.43 6.64 9.34
CA ARG A 42 5.04 7.05 8.00
C ARG A 42 3.54 7.20 7.83
N ALA A 43 2.78 7.01 8.90
CA ALA A 43 1.31 7.06 8.89
C ALA A 43 0.71 6.10 7.86
N ILE A 44 1.27 4.88 7.76
CA ILE A 44 0.79 3.84 6.88
C ILE A 44 0.05 2.78 7.70
N SER A 45 -1.24 2.59 7.42
CA SER A 45 -2.06 1.60 8.10
C SER A 45 -2.03 0.24 7.39
N ASN A 46 -2.45 -0.81 8.09
CA ASN A 46 -2.60 -2.13 7.49
C ASN A 46 -3.61 -2.12 6.35
N GLU A 47 -4.68 -1.33 6.48
CA GLU A 47 -5.70 -1.18 5.45
C GLU A 47 -5.10 -0.60 4.17
N MET A 48 -4.24 0.40 4.29
CA MET A 48 -3.55 1.00 3.14
C MET A 48 -2.64 -0.01 2.46
N ILE A 49 -1.92 -0.83 3.23
CA ILE A 49 -1.07 -1.90 2.70
C ILE A 49 -1.91 -2.89 1.90
N LYS A 50 -3.08 -3.28 2.40
CA LYS A 50 -3.98 -4.19 1.68
C LYS A 50 -4.39 -3.64 0.32
N VAL A 51 -4.72 -2.36 0.25
CA VAL A 51 -5.08 -1.72 -1.03
C VAL A 51 -3.92 -1.81 -2.01
N ALA A 52 -2.70 -1.55 -1.56
CA ALA A 52 -1.51 -1.65 -2.41
C ALA A 52 -1.30 -3.09 -2.92
N LEU A 53 -1.48 -4.08 -2.05
CA LEU A 53 -1.32 -5.48 -2.44
C LEU A 53 -2.39 -5.94 -3.44
N LEU A 54 -3.60 -5.38 -3.34
CA LEU A 54 -4.70 -5.73 -4.24
C LEU A 54 -4.58 -5.05 -5.61
N TYR A 55 -4.22 -3.78 -5.63
CA TYR A 55 -4.33 -2.97 -6.84
C TYR A 55 -3.04 -2.27 -7.27
N GLY A 56 -1.99 -2.28 -6.46
CA GLY A 56 -0.74 -1.62 -6.79
C GLY A 56 -0.10 -2.17 -8.06
N LYS A 57 0.60 -1.29 -8.77
CA LYS A 57 1.40 -1.71 -9.93
C LYS A 57 2.53 -2.61 -9.44
N LYS A 58 2.53 -3.84 -9.94
CA LYS A 58 3.52 -4.85 -9.57
C LYS A 58 4.82 -4.65 -10.33
N GLY A 59 5.92 -4.69 -9.59
CA GLY A 59 7.25 -4.65 -10.17
C GLY A 59 8.20 -5.53 -9.36
N PHE A 60 9.45 -5.60 -9.80
CA PHE A 60 10.46 -6.39 -9.13
C PHE A 60 11.70 -5.54 -8.92
N SER A 61 12.32 -5.66 -7.75
CA SER A 61 13.53 -4.94 -7.42
C SER A 61 14.35 -5.77 -6.43
N ARG A 62 15.59 -6.06 -6.81
CA ARG A 62 16.56 -6.77 -5.94
C ARG A 62 15.98 -8.05 -5.32
N GLY A 63 15.26 -8.83 -6.13
CA GLY A 63 14.67 -10.09 -5.67
C GLY A 63 13.38 -9.96 -4.87
N ALA A 64 12.86 -8.75 -4.70
CA ALA A 64 11.60 -8.51 -4.01
C ALA A 64 10.51 -8.09 -4.99
N THR A 65 9.26 -8.34 -4.60
CA THR A 65 8.09 -7.87 -5.35
C THR A 65 7.65 -6.53 -4.76
N VAL A 66 7.41 -5.55 -5.63
CA VAL A 66 7.07 -4.20 -5.22
C VAL A 66 5.71 -3.82 -5.77
N PHE A 67 4.82 -3.29 -4.92
CA PHE A 67 3.49 -2.81 -5.31
C PHE A 67 3.42 -1.31 -5.07
N THR A 68 3.10 -0.53 -6.11
CA THR A 68 3.03 0.93 -6.04
C THR A 68 1.66 1.43 -6.44
N LEU A 69 1.06 2.28 -5.60
CA LEU A 69 -0.22 2.93 -5.91
C LEU A 69 0.04 4.29 -6.56
N ASN A 70 -0.56 4.50 -7.73
CA ASN A 70 -0.53 5.79 -8.43
C ASN A 70 -1.95 6.23 -8.76
N ASP A 71 -2.11 7.48 -9.20
CA ASP A 71 -3.41 8.06 -9.51
C ASP A 71 -4.18 7.27 -10.56
N ARG A 72 -3.50 6.86 -11.61
CA ARG A 72 -4.11 6.16 -12.74
C ARG A 72 -4.73 4.83 -12.30
N ILE A 73 -3.99 4.09 -11.46
CA ILE A 73 -4.47 2.82 -10.93
C ILE A 73 -5.64 3.06 -9.97
N LEU A 74 -5.46 3.97 -9.01
CA LEU A 74 -6.45 4.23 -7.97
C LEU A 74 -7.78 4.72 -8.54
N ALA A 75 -7.75 5.50 -9.62
CA ALA A 75 -8.97 6.00 -10.26
C ALA A 75 -9.88 4.88 -10.77
N LYS A 76 -9.33 3.71 -11.03
CA LYS A 76 -10.07 2.54 -11.57
C LYS A 76 -10.50 1.56 -10.48
N THR A 77 -10.30 1.90 -9.21
CA THR A 77 -10.58 1.02 -8.07
C THR A 77 -11.71 1.60 -7.22
N PRO A 78 -12.29 0.79 -6.32
CA PRO A 78 -13.25 1.33 -5.33
C PRO A 78 -12.65 2.40 -4.41
N TYR A 79 -11.33 2.57 -4.42
CA TYR A 79 -10.60 3.49 -3.54
C TYR A 79 -10.28 4.83 -4.20
N ALA A 80 -10.93 5.17 -5.32
CA ALA A 80 -10.70 6.42 -6.04
C ALA A 80 -10.88 7.66 -5.17
N LYS A 81 -11.79 7.61 -4.19
CA LYS A 81 -12.00 8.71 -3.24
C LYS A 81 -10.80 8.97 -2.34
N PHE A 82 -9.90 8.01 -2.23
CA PHE A 82 -8.74 8.07 -1.34
C PHE A 82 -7.43 8.27 -2.09
N ILE A 83 -7.48 8.79 -3.32
CA ILE A 83 -6.27 9.01 -4.13
C ILE A 83 -5.24 9.84 -3.37
N ASP A 84 -5.65 10.94 -2.73
CA ASP A 84 -4.73 11.81 -2.01
C ASP A 84 -4.09 11.12 -0.79
N LEU A 85 -4.81 10.19 -0.17
CA LEU A 85 -4.31 9.43 0.97
C LEU A 85 -3.34 8.32 0.55
N LEU A 86 -3.60 7.69 -0.60
CA LEU A 86 -2.91 6.46 -1.02
C LEU A 86 -1.82 6.68 -2.07
N ARG A 87 -1.83 7.82 -2.74
CA ARG A 87 -0.87 8.14 -3.80
C ARG A 87 0.57 7.99 -3.31
N GLY A 88 1.35 7.20 -4.05
CA GLY A 88 2.76 7.02 -3.75
C GLY A 88 3.07 5.93 -2.76
N LEU A 89 2.06 5.29 -2.18
CA LEU A 89 2.32 4.17 -1.28
C LEU A 89 2.99 3.04 -2.05
N ARG A 90 4.09 2.57 -1.52
CA ARG A 90 4.85 1.44 -2.07
C ARG A 90 5.06 0.39 -0.99
N VAL A 91 4.68 -0.85 -1.31
CA VAL A 91 4.83 -2.00 -0.41
C VAL A 91 5.81 -2.97 -1.06
N VAL A 92 6.84 -3.35 -0.31
CA VAL A 92 7.89 -4.27 -0.76
C VAL A 92 7.72 -5.60 -0.04
N CYS A 93 7.59 -6.67 -0.82
CA CYS A 93 7.34 -8.01 -0.30
C CYS A 93 8.46 -8.96 -0.64
N LEU A 94 8.84 -9.80 0.32
CA LEU A 94 9.69 -10.96 0.05
C LEU A 94 8.89 -11.98 -0.76
N ASP A 95 7.67 -12.28 -0.30
CA ASP A 95 6.70 -13.07 -1.04
C ASP A 95 5.42 -12.25 -1.22
N GLY A 96 4.85 -12.26 -2.44
CA GLY A 96 3.59 -11.57 -2.71
C GLY A 96 2.37 -12.40 -2.32
N PRO A 97 1.15 -11.88 -2.63
CA PRO A 97 -0.08 -12.63 -2.36
C PRO A 97 -0.04 -14.05 -2.96
N PRO A 98 -0.76 -15.04 -2.38
CA PRO A 98 -1.87 -14.85 -1.44
C PRO A 98 -1.50 -14.62 0.03
N ASP A 99 -0.34 -15.04 0.48
CA ASP A 99 0.10 -14.83 1.86
C ASP A 99 1.36 -13.98 1.88
N PRO A 100 1.23 -12.67 1.68
CA PRO A 100 2.39 -11.80 1.48
C PRO A 100 3.24 -11.66 2.73
N LYS A 101 4.56 -11.66 2.52
CA LYS A 101 5.55 -11.36 3.55
C LYS A 101 6.13 -9.99 3.28
N ILE A 102 5.81 -9.03 4.12
CA ILE A 102 6.14 -7.62 3.93
C ILE A 102 7.53 -7.31 4.47
N LEU A 103 8.40 -6.79 3.62
CA LEU A 103 9.72 -6.28 4.04
C LEU A 103 9.59 -4.85 4.56
N THR A 104 8.90 -3.99 3.82
CA THR A 104 8.72 -2.59 4.21
C THR A 104 7.60 -1.95 3.41
N ALA A 105 7.13 -0.80 3.91
CA ALA A 105 6.17 0.04 3.22
C ALA A 105 6.63 1.49 3.38
N TYR A 106 6.55 2.28 2.31
CA TYR A 106 7.00 3.67 2.33
C TYR A 106 6.33 4.49 1.23
N TRP A 107 6.50 5.81 1.32
CA TRP A 107 5.98 6.74 0.31
C TRP A 107 7.04 6.94 -0.77
N HIS A 108 6.67 6.60 -2.02
CA HIS A 108 7.54 6.81 -3.18
C HIS A 108 7.39 8.24 -3.66
N GLU A 109 8.34 9.08 -3.35
CA GLU A 109 8.26 10.53 -3.57
C GLU A 109 8.04 10.93 -5.03
N ALA A 110 8.67 10.22 -5.97
CA ALA A 110 8.48 10.53 -7.39
C ALA A 110 7.03 10.33 -7.83
N THR A 111 6.38 9.25 -7.39
CA THR A 111 4.96 9.00 -7.70
C THR A 111 4.07 10.03 -7.03
N LYS A 112 4.36 10.36 -5.78
CA LYS A 112 3.62 11.35 -5.02
C LYS A 112 3.69 12.74 -5.66
N ARG A 113 4.89 13.13 -6.11
CA ARG A 113 5.12 14.42 -6.77
C ARG A 113 4.42 14.52 -8.11
N ARG A 114 4.33 13.44 -8.88
CA ARG A 114 3.61 13.43 -10.17
C ARG A 114 2.15 13.81 -9.99
N GLY A 115 1.49 13.26 -8.97
CA GLY A 115 0.12 13.62 -8.65
C GLY A 115 -0.02 15.09 -8.32
N HIS A 116 0.88 15.63 -7.51
CA HIS A 116 0.91 17.05 -7.17
C HIS A 116 1.11 17.93 -8.39
N LYS A 117 2.04 17.59 -9.28
CA LYS A 117 2.28 18.35 -10.51
C LYS A 117 1.05 18.41 -11.39
N VAL A 118 0.36 17.32 -11.56
CA VAL A 118 -0.87 17.27 -12.36
C VAL A 118 -1.91 18.23 -11.79
N LYS A 119 -2.05 18.30 -10.47
CA LYS A 119 -2.98 19.22 -9.81
C LYS A 119 -2.58 20.68 -9.98
N VAL A 120 -1.29 20.97 -9.95
CA VAL A 120 -0.78 22.35 -10.05
C VAL A 120 -1.07 22.96 -11.41
N TYR A 121 -1.12 22.16 -12.47
CA TYR A 121 -1.35 22.65 -13.84
C TYR A 121 -2.82 22.78 -14.20
N HIS A 122 -3.69 22.46 -13.29
CA HIS A 122 -5.12 22.67 -13.46
C HIS A 122 -5.58 23.91 -12.72
#